data_8f647197f35b5b26368f1a16ddc8b430
#
_entry.id   8f647197f35b5b26368f1a16ddc8b430
#
_cell.length_a   1.000
_cell.length_b   1.000
_cell.length_c   1.000
_cell.angle_alpha   90.00
_cell.angle_beta   90.00
_cell.angle_gamma   90.00
#
_symmetry.space_group_name_H-M   'P 1'
#
loop_
_entity.id
_entity.type
_entity.pdbx_description
1 polymer ?
#
loop_
_entity_poly.entity_id
_entity_poly.type
_entity_poly.pdbx_seq_one_letter_code
_entity_poly.pdbx_strand_id
1 'polypeptide(L)'
;AAILVAIGIGGYAVLRLFKRGLHGLPWHAQWYGQFRRLATWAGLGGKPSQTPHEYADWLATRYPGTRSMIHPIAECYVRGAYSGQEPDPEMLARASKAWEQARGPLARRVLLRWVIAAREQVDAARRRLDRKAA
;
A
#
# COMPACT_ATOMS: atom_id res chain seq x y z
N ALA A 1 20.91 21.63 -2.97
CA ALA A 1 19.74 22.06 -3.77
C ALA A 1 19.29 20.96 -4.73
N ALA A 2 20.18 20.37 -5.54
CA ALA A 2 19.84 19.30 -6.51
C ALA A 2 19.24 18.06 -5.84
N ILE A 3 19.72 17.65 -4.68
CA ILE A 3 19.23 16.51 -3.92
C ILE A 3 17.80 16.71 -3.44
N LEU A 4 17.48 17.91 -2.94
CA LEU A 4 16.12 18.25 -2.49
C LEU A 4 15.13 18.27 -3.65
N VAL A 5 15.54 18.76 -4.80
CA VAL A 5 14.73 18.74 -6.03
C VAL A 5 14.50 17.30 -6.50
N ALA A 6 15.53 16.47 -6.49
CA ALA A 6 15.41 15.05 -6.85
C ALA A 6 14.47 14.28 -5.90
N ILE A 7 14.55 14.54 -4.60
CA ILE A 7 13.64 13.96 -3.60
C ILE A 7 12.20 14.43 -3.83
N GLY A 8 12.02 15.72 -4.13
CA GLY A 8 10.70 16.30 -4.43
C GLY A 8 10.06 15.68 -5.68
N ILE A 9 10.82 15.55 -6.76
CA ILE A 9 10.34 14.93 -8.01
C ILE A 9 10.04 13.45 -7.80
N GLY A 10 10.93 12.73 -7.12
CA GLY A 10 10.73 11.33 -6.80
C GLY A 10 9.49 11.11 -5.92
N GLY A 11 9.32 11.92 -4.88
CA GLY A 11 8.15 11.86 -4.01
C GLY A 11 6.85 12.16 -4.76
N TYR A 12 6.86 13.17 -5.63
CA TYR A 12 5.70 13.49 -6.47
C TYR A 12 5.35 12.36 -7.44
N ALA A 13 6.35 11.77 -8.10
CA ALA A 13 6.15 10.64 -9.00
C ALA A 13 5.55 9.43 -8.27
N VAL A 14 6.05 9.11 -7.07
CA VAL A 14 5.52 8.03 -6.23
C VAL A 14 4.06 8.29 -5.84
N LEU A 15 3.74 9.51 -5.39
CA LEU A 15 2.36 9.89 -5.05
C LEU A 15 1.43 9.78 -6.27
N ARG A 16 1.90 10.19 -7.44
CA ARG A 16 1.12 10.12 -8.66
C ARG A 16 0.86 8.68 -9.10
N LEU A 17 1.86 7.81 -9.00
CA LEU A 17 1.69 6.37 -9.26
C LEU A 17 0.75 5.73 -8.25
N PHE A 18 0.86 6.10 -6.98
CA PHE A 18 -0.01 5.61 -5.91
C PHE A 18 -1.48 5.92 -6.16
N LYS A 19 -1.78 7.12 -6.64
CA LYS A 19 -3.16 7.57 -6.90
C LYS A 19 -3.65 7.26 -8.32
N ARG A 20 -2.81 6.70 -9.17
CA ARG A 20 -3.15 6.44 -10.57
C ARG A 20 -4.35 5.48 -10.70
N GLY A 21 -5.35 5.90 -11.46
CA GLY A 21 -6.55 5.10 -11.71
C GLY A 21 -7.57 5.10 -10.58
N LEU A 22 -7.31 5.81 -9.48
CA LEU A 22 -8.23 5.89 -8.33
C LEU A 22 -9.04 7.19 -8.30
N HIS A 23 -8.72 8.15 -9.16
CA HIS A 23 -9.47 9.40 -9.28
C HIS A 23 -10.87 9.15 -9.83
N GLY A 24 -11.86 9.84 -9.24
CA GLY A 24 -13.27 9.73 -9.67
C GLY A 24 -14.00 8.51 -9.12
N LEU A 25 -13.33 7.62 -8.41
CA LEU A 25 -13.97 6.51 -7.71
C LEU A 25 -14.60 6.97 -6.38
N PRO A 26 -15.67 6.29 -5.92
CA PRO A 26 -16.21 6.53 -4.58
C PRO A 26 -15.15 6.31 -3.49
N TRP A 27 -15.29 6.98 -2.35
CA TRP A 27 -14.32 6.90 -1.25
C TRP A 27 -14.01 5.46 -0.79
N HIS A 28 -15.02 4.60 -0.70
CA HIS A 28 -14.82 3.20 -0.31
C HIS A 28 -13.90 2.45 -1.30
N ALA A 29 -14.05 2.71 -2.60
CA ALA A 29 -13.19 2.12 -3.62
C ALA A 29 -11.78 2.73 -3.60
N GLN A 30 -11.66 4.01 -3.34
CA GLN A 30 -10.36 4.67 -3.22
C GLN A 30 -9.56 4.13 -2.03
N TRP A 31 -10.16 4.01 -0.84
CA TRP A 31 -9.48 3.51 0.34
C TRP A 31 -9.01 2.06 0.16
N TYR A 32 -9.87 1.20 -0.36
CA TYR A 32 -9.50 -0.19 -0.63
C TYR A 32 -8.39 -0.29 -1.68
N GLY A 33 -8.51 0.45 -2.78
CA GLY A 33 -7.50 0.48 -3.83
C GLY A 33 -6.17 1.03 -3.35
N GLN A 34 -6.17 2.10 -2.59
CA GLN A 34 -4.96 2.68 -1.99
C GLN A 34 -4.32 1.73 -0.98
N PHE A 35 -5.12 1.13 -0.10
CA PHE A 35 -4.64 0.13 0.86
C PHE A 35 -3.96 -1.03 0.14
N ARG A 36 -4.63 -1.63 -0.83
CA ARG A 36 -4.11 -2.79 -1.54
C ARG A 36 -2.85 -2.46 -2.33
N ARG A 37 -2.78 -1.30 -2.94
CA ARG A 37 -1.60 -0.83 -3.66
C ARG A 37 -0.41 -0.62 -2.72
N LEU A 38 -0.63 0.07 -1.61
CA LEU A 38 0.40 0.31 -0.62
C LEU A 38 0.86 -0.99 0.03
N ALA A 39 -0.07 -1.89 0.35
CA ALA A 39 0.24 -3.22 0.86
C ALA A 39 1.05 -4.05 -0.15
N THR A 40 0.73 -3.98 -1.43
CA THR A 40 1.50 -4.65 -2.50
C THR A 40 2.93 -4.13 -2.53
N TRP A 41 3.15 -2.84 -2.45
CA TRP A 41 4.49 -2.25 -2.37
C TRP A 41 5.23 -2.65 -1.09
N ALA A 42 4.49 -2.88 -0.01
CA ALA A 42 5.04 -3.39 1.24
C ALA A 42 5.32 -4.91 1.25
N GLY A 43 4.99 -5.61 0.17
CA GLY A 43 5.13 -7.06 0.07
C GLY A 43 3.98 -7.86 0.67
N LEU A 44 2.83 -7.21 0.91
CA LEU A 44 1.64 -7.78 1.53
C LEU A 44 0.43 -7.83 0.57
N GLY A 45 0.67 -7.85 -0.73
CA GLY A 45 -0.37 -7.68 -1.75
C GLY A 45 -1.25 -8.89 -2.01
N GLY A 46 -0.87 -10.07 -1.55
CA GLY A 46 -1.62 -11.29 -1.83
C GLY A 46 -1.65 -11.67 -3.31
N LYS A 47 -2.69 -12.38 -3.72
CA LYS A 47 -2.92 -12.79 -5.12
C LYS A 47 -3.92 -11.84 -5.80
N PRO A 48 -3.72 -11.50 -7.10
CA PRO A 48 -4.66 -10.63 -7.83
C PRO A 48 -6.08 -11.20 -7.93
N SER A 49 -6.22 -12.52 -7.91
CA SER A 49 -7.51 -13.22 -8.02
C SER A 49 -8.34 -13.23 -6.75
N GLN A 50 -7.79 -12.82 -5.61
CA GLN A 50 -8.51 -12.81 -4.34
C GLN A 50 -9.61 -11.73 -4.33
N THR A 51 -10.78 -12.11 -3.82
CA THR A 51 -11.83 -11.16 -3.47
C THR A 51 -11.38 -10.30 -2.28
N PRO A 52 -12.04 -9.14 -2.02
CA PRO A 52 -11.68 -8.32 -0.87
C PRO A 52 -11.72 -9.06 0.47
N HIS A 53 -12.69 -9.92 0.69
CA HIS A 53 -12.77 -10.72 1.91
C HIS A 53 -11.69 -11.80 1.98
N GLU A 54 -11.44 -12.51 0.90
CA GLU A 54 -10.36 -13.49 0.82
C GLU A 54 -8.99 -12.84 1.07
N TYR A 55 -8.77 -11.68 0.49
CA TYR A 55 -7.55 -10.92 0.73
C TYR A 55 -7.42 -10.48 2.19
N ALA A 56 -8.51 -9.96 2.77
CA ALA A 56 -8.51 -9.53 4.17
C ALA A 56 -8.23 -10.69 5.13
N ASP A 57 -8.83 -11.85 4.89
CA ASP A 57 -8.60 -13.05 5.69
C ASP A 57 -7.18 -13.59 5.54
N TRP A 58 -6.68 -13.62 4.31
CA TRP A 58 -5.30 -14.03 4.02
C TRP A 58 -4.29 -13.12 4.76
N LEU A 59 -4.49 -11.81 4.67
CA LEU A 59 -3.62 -10.83 5.32
C LEU A 59 -3.67 -10.95 6.84
N ALA A 60 -4.87 -11.07 7.41
CA ALA A 60 -5.07 -11.21 8.85
C ALA A 60 -4.47 -12.51 9.42
N THR A 61 -4.49 -13.59 8.64
CA THR A 61 -3.88 -14.88 9.03
C THR A 61 -2.36 -14.79 9.05
N ARG A 62 -1.75 -14.15 8.04
CA ARG A 62 -0.29 -13.99 7.99
C ARG A 62 0.23 -12.92 8.93
N TYR A 63 -0.53 -11.87 9.13
CA TYR A 63 -0.15 -10.70 9.92
C TYR A 63 -1.31 -10.31 10.82
N PRO A 64 -1.51 -10.97 11.98
CA PRO A 64 -2.70 -10.81 12.82
C PRO A 64 -3.03 -9.37 13.19
N GLY A 65 -2.04 -8.52 13.36
CA GLY A 65 -2.24 -7.10 13.67
C GLY A 65 -2.91 -6.27 12.57
N THR A 66 -3.06 -6.82 11.36
CA THR A 66 -3.66 -6.10 10.23
C THR A 66 -5.17 -6.26 10.14
N ARG A 67 -5.78 -7.16 10.90
CA ARG A 67 -7.21 -7.43 10.84
C ARG A 67 -8.06 -6.19 11.09
N SER A 68 -7.74 -5.43 12.12
CA SER A 68 -8.44 -4.18 12.48
C SER A 68 -8.29 -3.08 11.43
N MET A 69 -7.25 -3.16 10.60
CA MET A 69 -6.99 -2.21 9.53
C MET A 69 -7.75 -2.55 8.25
N ILE A 70 -7.66 -3.80 7.81
CA ILE A 70 -8.18 -4.19 6.48
C ILE A 70 -9.68 -4.53 6.49
N HIS A 71 -10.21 -5.14 7.55
CA HIS A 71 -11.60 -5.58 7.57
C HIS A 71 -12.60 -4.43 7.40
N PRO A 72 -12.51 -3.30 8.13
CA PRO A 72 -13.43 -2.18 7.92
C PRO A 72 -13.38 -1.61 6.50
N ILE A 73 -12.20 -1.57 5.90
CA ILE A 73 -12.01 -1.06 4.54
C ILE A 73 -12.60 -2.03 3.51
N ALA A 74 -12.36 -3.33 3.68
CA ALA A 74 -12.88 -4.37 2.79
C ALA A 74 -14.41 -4.47 2.86
N GLU A 75 -14.99 -4.44 4.06
CA GLU A 75 -16.44 -4.45 4.25
C GLU A 75 -17.11 -3.24 3.60
N CYS A 76 -16.57 -2.07 3.80
CA CYS A 76 -17.08 -0.84 3.19
C CYS A 76 -17.02 -0.91 1.67
N TYR A 77 -15.93 -1.40 1.11
CA TYR A 77 -15.77 -1.58 -0.32
C TYR A 77 -16.76 -2.59 -0.91
N VAL A 78 -16.91 -3.74 -0.28
CA VAL A 78 -17.83 -4.80 -0.74
C VAL A 78 -19.28 -4.29 -0.70
N ARG A 79 -19.66 -3.58 0.35
CA ARG A 79 -20.99 -2.99 0.45
C ARG A 79 -21.27 -2.01 -0.67
N GLY A 80 -20.35 -1.10 -0.94
CA GLY A 80 -20.53 -0.10 -1.98
C GLY A 80 -20.44 -0.64 -3.40
N ALA A 81 -19.58 -1.62 -3.65
CA ALA A 81 -19.32 -2.14 -4.99
C ALA A 81 -20.27 -3.26 -5.42
N TYR A 82 -20.69 -4.12 -4.48
CA TYR A 82 -21.39 -5.36 -4.83
C TYR A 82 -22.83 -5.47 -4.30
N SER A 83 -23.21 -4.70 -3.26
CA SER A 83 -24.57 -4.79 -2.71
C SER A 83 -25.59 -3.88 -3.38
N GLY A 84 -25.17 -2.98 -4.27
CA GLY A 84 -26.05 -1.97 -4.86
C GLY A 84 -26.53 -0.90 -3.87
N GLN A 85 -26.07 -0.92 -2.64
CA GLN A 85 -26.39 0.06 -1.60
C GLN A 85 -25.15 0.85 -1.23
N GLU A 86 -25.34 2.15 -1.02
CA GLU A 86 -24.24 2.98 -0.51
C GLU A 86 -23.91 2.60 0.94
N PRO A 87 -22.61 2.58 1.30
CA PRO A 87 -22.22 2.40 2.70
C PRO A 87 -22.82 3.51 3.57
N ASP A 88 -23.29 3.15 4.76
CA ASP A 88 -23.81 4.14 5.69
C ASP A 88 -22.64 5.03 6.25
N PRO A 89 -22.96 6.20 6.83
CA PRO A 89 -21.94 7.11 7.35
C PRO A 89 -21.05 6.49 8.43
N GLU A 90 -21.57 5.56 9.21
CA GLU A 90 -20.81 4.87 10.25
C GLU A 90 -19.77 3.91 9.64
N MET A 91 -20.14 3.17 8.61
CA MET A 91 -19.20 2.32 7.87
C MET A 91 -18.09 3.13 7.19
N LEU A 92 -18.46 4.25 6.58
CA LEU A 92 -17.50 5.17 5.96
C LEU A 92 -16.54 5.74 7.00
N ALA A 93 -17.02 6.14 8.17
CA ALA A 93 -16.20 6.65 9.24
C ALA A 93 -15.21 5.60 9.77
N ARG A 94 -15.66 4.36 9.95
CA ARG A 94 -14.79 3.25 10.38
C ARG A 94 -13.71 2.92 9.33
N ALA A 95 -14.08 2.87 8.07
CA ALA A 95 -13.14 2.62 6.98
C ALA A 95 -12.12 3.74 6.84
N SER A 96 -12.54 4.99 6.92
CA SER A 96 -11.66 6.16 6.90
C SER A 96 -10.65 6.13 8.04
N LYS A 97 -11.12 5.86 9.26
CA LYS A 97 -10.25 5.74 10.43
C LYS A 97 -9.25 4.59 10.29
N ALA A 98 -9.71 3.45 9.81
CA ALA A 98 -8.85 2.29 9.57
C ALA A 98 -7.76 2.61 8.54
N TRP A 99 -8.11 3.31 7.46
CA TRP A 99 -7.15 3.76 6.45
C TRP A 99 -6.13 4.74 7.02
N GLU A 100 -6.56 5.72 7.78
CA GLU A 100 -5.64 6.67 8.44
C GLU A 100 -4.66 5.97 9.37
N GLN A 101 -5.10 4.95 10.09
CA GLN A 101 -4.25 4.16 10.97
C GLN A 101 -3.31 3.22 10.22
N ALA A 102 -3.71 2.72 9.05
CA ALA A 102 -2.96 1.75 8.26
C ALA A 102 -1.87 2.39 7.39
N ARG A 103 -2.13 3.58 6.83
CA ARG A 103 -1.25 4.21 5.84
C ARG A 103 0.17 4.50 6.36
N GLY A 104 0.30 4.91 7.61
CA GLY A 104 1.62 5.20 8.21
C GLY A 104 2.52 3.97 8.34
N PRO A 105 2.07 2.91 9.05
CA PRO A 105 2.83 1.66 9.15
C PRO A 105 3.14 0.99 7.81
N LEU A 106 2.20 1.01 6.87
CA LEU A 106 2.42 0.46 5.53
C LEU A 106 3.46 1.27 4.75
N ALA A 107 3.37 2.59 4.77
CA ALA A 107 4.36 3.46 4.12
C ALA A 107 5.76 3.26 4.70
N ARG A 108 5.87 3.13 6.03
CA ARG A 108 7.15 2.81 6.69
C ARG A 108 7.72 1.49 6.17
N ARG A 109 6.90 0.46 6.05
CA ARG A 109 7.32 -0.84 5.55
C ARG A 109 7.81 -0.76 4.10
N VAL A 110 7.13 -0.01 3.26
CA VAL A 110 7.56 0.26 1.87
C VAL A 110 8.93 0.93 1.84
N LEU A 111 9.12 1.98 2.63
CA LEU A 111 10.40 2.70 2.70
C LEU A 111 11.54 1.80 3.18
N LEU A 112 11.31 0.97 4.19
CA LEU A 112 12.30 0.01 4.69
C LEU A 112 12.69 -1.01 3.61
N ARG A 113 11.73 -1.53 2.87
CA ARG A 113 12.01 -2.44 1.75
C ARG A 113 12.86 -1.77 0.66
N TRP A 114 12.54 -0.55 0.30
CA TRP A 114 13.29 0.18 -0.72
C TRP A 114 14.71 0.52 -0.26
N VAL A 115 14.89 0.89 1.01
CA VAL A 115 16.23 1.14 1.58
C VAL A 115 17.07 -0.14 1.58
N ILE A 116 16.50 -1.28 1.97
CA ILE A 116 17.20 -2.57 1.95
C ILE A 116 17.59 -2.94 0.53
N ALA A 117 16.67 -2.83 -0.44
CA ALA A 117 16.94 -3.12 -1.84
C ALA A 117 18.04 -2.22 -2.42
N ALA A 118 18.03 -0.93 -2.08
CA ALA A 118 19.07 0.02 -2.50
C ALA A 118 20.44 -0.34 -1.91
N ARG A 119 20.49 -0.72 -0.64
CA ARG A 119 21.74 -1.19 0.00
C ARG A 119 22.30 -2.44 -0.68
N GLU A 120 21.45 -3.42 -0.96
CA GLU A 120 21.86 -4.65 -1.65
C GLU A 120 22.46 -4.35 -3.03
N GLN A 121 21.87 -3.41 -3.78
CA GLN A 121 22.39 -2.98 -5.08
C GLN A 121 23.73 -2.29 -4.95
N VAL A 122 23.92 -1.40 -3.99
CA VAL A 122 25.19 -0.72 -3.74
C VAL A 122 26.27 -1.72 -3.34
N ASP A 123 25.96 -2.67 -2.46
CA ASP A 123 26.91 -3.70 -2.04
C ASP A 123 27.29 -4.64 -3.18
N ALA A 124 26.33 -4.99 -4.03
CA ALA A 124 26.59 -5.79 -5.23
C ALA A 124 27.50 -5.05 -6.22
N ALA A 125 27.27 -3.75 -6.43
CA ALA A 125 28.11 -2.92 -7.29
C ALA A 125 29.53 -2.80 -6.72
N ARG A 126 29.67 -2.59 -5.42
CA ARG A 126 30.97 -2.53 -4.74
C ARG A 126 31.75 -3.84 -4.92
N ARG A 127 31.11 -4.99 -4.66
CA ARG A 127 31.74 -6.30 -4.86
C ARG A 127 32.19 -6.54 -6.31
N ARG A 128 31.46 -6.03 -7.31
CA ARG A 128 31.85 -6.11 -8.72
C ARG A 128 33.09 -5.27 -9.02
N LEU A 129 33.17 -4.07 -8.46
CA LEU A 129 34.34 -3.20 -8.60
C LEU A 129 35.58 -3.79 -7.95
N ASP A 130 35.44 -4.36 -6.75
CA ASP A 130 36.55 -5.02 -6.04
C ASP A 130 37.08 -6.23 -6.81
N ARG A 131 36.20 -7.01 -7.45
CA ARG A 131 36.62 -8.13 -8.32
C ARG A 131 37.35 -7.67 -9.58
N LYS A 132 37.01 -6.50 -10.15
CA LYS A 132 37.72 -5.94 -11.30
C LYS A 132 39.05 -5.32 -10.95
N ALA A 133 39.21 -4.86 -9.69
CA ALA A 133 40.45 -4.29 -9.20
C ALA A 133 41.48 -5.36 -8.76
N ALA A 134 41.04 -6.58 -8.50
CA ALA A 134 41.88 -7.72 -8.22
C ALA A 134 42.28 -8.42 -9.53
#